data_e0250ec8bb8e3f03f8bdeeeee627825f
#
_entry.id   e0250ec8bb8e3f03f8bdeeeee627825f
#
_cell.length_a   1.000
_cell.length_b   1.000
_cell.length_c   1.000
_cell.angle_alpha   90.00
_cell.angle_beta   90.00
_cell.angle_gamma   90.00
#
_symmetry.space_group_name_H-M   'P 1'
#
loop_
_entity.id
_entity.type
_entity.pdbx_description
1 polymer ?
#
loop_
_entity_poly.entity_id
_entity_poly.type
_entity_poly.pdbx_seq_one_letter_code
_entity_poly.pdbx_strand_id
1 'polypeptide(L)' 'MMKMKYRIEIEQDEDNKFIVECPSLPGCISQGATRQEALTNIKDAISGYLQSLKKHGEPIPPSIDEDIVEIHA' A
#
# COMPACT_ATOMS: atom_id res chain seq x y z
N MET A 1 -11.56 -0.25 14.46
CA MET A 1 -10.61 -0.09 13.34
C MET A 1 -11.36 -0.10 12.03
N MET A 2 -11.00 0.80 11.16
CA MET A 2 -11.60 0.84 9.82
C MET A 2 -10.86 -0.13 8.91
N LYS A 3 -11.63 -0.74 8.02
CA LYS A 3 -11.11 -1.65 7.02
C LYS A 3 -11.16 -0.93 5.68
N MET A 4 -10.04 -0.80 5.03
CA MET A 4 -9.95 -0.08 3.76
C MET A 4 -9.28 -0.96 2.73
N LYS A 5 -9.65 -0.79 1.48
CA LYS A 5 -9.11 -1.59 0.38
C LYS A 5 -8.48 -0.67 -0.65
N TYR A 6 -7.25 -0.97 -1.03
CA TYR A 6 -6.54 -0.20 -2.03
C TYR A 6 -5.92 -1.13 -3.05
N ARG A 7 -5.92 -0.69 -4.29
CA ARG A 7 -5.25 -1.42 -5.36
C ARG A 7 -3.75 -1.29 -5.19
N ILE A 8 -3.04 -2.37 -5.45
CA ILE A 8 -1.58 -2.35 -5.49
C ILE A 8 -1.11 -2.96 -6.80
N GLU A 9 0.09 -2.58 -7.21
CA GLU A 9 0.75 -3.15 -8.37
C GLU A 9 2.06 -3.74 -7.91
N ILE A 10 2.35 -4.96 -8.33
CA ILE A 10 3.56 -5.67 -7.94
C ILE A 10 4.33 -6.04 -9.19
N GLU A 11 5.62 -5.74 -9.21
CA GLU A 11 6.51 -6.21 -10.26
C GLU A 11 7.79 -6.76 -9.65
N GLN A 12 8.46 -7.61 -10.40
CA GLN A 12 9.73 -8.19 -9.99
C GLN A 12 10.84 -7.52 -10.78
N ASP A 13 11.86 -7.02 -10.09
CA ASP A 13 12.96 -6.35 -10.75
C ASP A 13 14.04 -7.33 -11.22
N GLU A 14 15.11 -6.79 -11.80
CA GLU A 14 16.21 -7.59 -12.33
C GLU A 14 16.92 -8.42 -11.27
N ASP A 15 16.89 -7.98 -10.04
CA ASP A 15 17.52 -8.67 -8.91
C ASP A 15 16.58 -9.64 -8.22
N ASN A 16 15.43 -9.93 -8.84
CA ASN A 16 14.40 -10.81 -8.31
C ASN A 16 13.75 -10.27 -7.03
N LYS A 17 13.88 -8.98 -6.78
CA LYS A 17 13.14 -8.34 -5.70
C LYS A 17 11.76 -7.96 -6.18
N PHE A 18 10.82 -7.97 -5.26
CA PHE A 18 9.45 -7.57 -5.57
C PHE A 18 9.26 -6.11 -5.17
N ILE A 19 8.86 -5.31 -6.14
CA ILE A 19 8.55 -3.90 -5.93
C ILE A 19 7.04 -3.76 -5.96
N VAL A 20 6.49 -3.06 -4.99
CA VAL A 20 5.05 -2.90 -4.88
C VAL A 20 4.71 -1.43 -4.66
N GLU A 21 3.65 -0.99 -5.30
CA GLU A 21 3.22 0.40 -5.19
C GLU A 21 1.71 0.48 -5.04
N CYS A 22 1.24 1.52 -4.38
CA CYS A 22 -0.18 1.82 -4.27
C CYS A 22 -0.48 3.07 -5.10
N PRO A 23 -1.05 2.93 -6.30
CA PRO A 23 -1.25 4.09 -7.19
C PRO A 23 -2.16 5.17 -6.62
N SER A 24 -3.10 4.81 -5.75
CA SER A 24 -4.00 5.79 -5.13
C SER A 24 -3.29 6.71 -4.14
N LEU A 25 -2.10 6.33 -3.69
CA LEU A 25 -1.33 7.08 -2.71
C LEU A 25 0.03 7.43 -3.33
N PRO A 26 0.16 8.61 -3.93
CA PRO A 26 1.41 8.98 -4.62
C PRO A 26 2.64 8.83 -3.74
N GLY A 27 3.64 8.14 -4.24
CA GLY A 27 4.88 7.91 -3.52
C GLY A 27 4.83 6.75 -2.53
N CYS A 28 3.71 6.06 -2.41
CA CYS A 28 3.58 4.92 -1.51
C CYS A 28 4.12 3.67 -2.21
N ILE A 29 5.39 3.38 -2.01
CA ILE A 29 6.11 2.28 -2.65
C ILE A 29 6.85 1.50 -1.59
N SER A 30 6.93 0.20 -1.77
CA SER A 30 7.71 -0.66 -0.89
C SER A 30 8.33 -1.79 -1.69
N GLN A 31 9.08 -2.64 -1.02
CA GLN A 31 9.74 -3.77 -1.67
C GLN A 31 9.96 -4.90 -0.69
N GLY A 32 10.31 -6.07 -1.22
CA GLY A 32 10.63 -7.23 -0.41
C GLY A 32 11.39 -8.26 -1.22
N ALA A 33 12.08 -9.15 -0.52
CA ALA A 33 12.81 -10.24 -1.16
C ALA A 33 11.86 -11.33 -1.68
N THR A 34 10.66 -11.39 -1.11
CA THR A 34 9.61 -12.30 -1.54
C THR A 34 8.33 -11.50 -1.77
N ARG A 35 7.41 -12.10 -2.51
CA ARG A 35 6.10 -11.48 -2.76
C ARG A 35 5.38 -11.22 -1.44
N GLN A 36 5.41 -12.18 -0.53
CA GLN A 36 4.77 -12.04 0.78
C GLN A 36 5.36 -10.90 1.59
N GLU A 37 6.68 -10.79 1.57
CA GLU A 37 7.38 -9.71 2.28
C GLU A 37 6.99 -8.35 1.70
N ALA A 38 6.96 -8.24 0.37
CA ALA A 38 6.55 -6.99 -0.29
C ALA A 38 5.11 -6.61 0.08
N LEU A 39 4.21 -7.60 0.12
CA LEU A 39 2.82 -7.36 0.50
C LEU A 39 2.71 -6.88 1.95
N THR A 40 3.45 -7.49 2.85
CA THR A 40 3.47 -7.06 4.25
C THR A 40 3.99 -5.63 4.37
N ASN A 41 5.06 -5.35 3.65
CA ASN A 41 5.69 -4.03 3.71
C ASN A 41 4.80 -2.93 3.12
N ILE A 42 4.09 -3.20 2.03
CA ILE A 42 3.20 -2.18 1.46
C ILE A 42 2.00 -1.92 2.37
N LYS A 43 1.50 -2.93 3.08
CA LYS A 43 0.43 -2.73 4.04
C LYS A 43 0.85 -1.76 5.13
N ASP A 44 2.05 -1.94 5.65
CA ASP A 44 2.60 -1.03 6.66
C ASP A 44 2.79 0.37 6.08
N ALA A 45 3.29 0.47 4.86
CA ALA A 45 3.51 1.75 4.21
C ALA A 45 2.19 2.49 3.98
N ILE A 46 1.15 1.78 3.54
CA ILE A 46 -0.18 2.37 3.34
C ILE A 46 -0.74 2.86 4.67
N SER A 47 -0.64 2.04 5.71
CA SER A 47 -1.14 2.41 7.03
C SER A 47 -0.47 3.68 7.54
N GLY A 48 0.85 3.78 7.43
CA GLY A 48 1.58 4.98 7.82
C GLY A 48 1.22 6.19 6.98
N TYR A 49 1.05 5.99 5.68
CA TYR A 49 0.66 7.05 4.76
C TYR A 49 -0.71 7.63 5.14
N LEU A 50 -1.69 6.76 5.39
CA LEU A 50 -3.03 7.19 5.78
C LEU A 50 -3.04 7.91 7.12
N GLN A 51 -2.25 7.44 8.07
CA GLN A 51 -2.10 8.09 9.36
C GLN A 51 -1.51 9.50 9.20
N SER A 52 -0.55 9.65 8.32
CA SER A 52 0.06 10.95 8.04
C SER A 52 -0.95 11.92 7.42
N LEU A 53 -1.75 11.45 6.47
CA LEU A 53 -2.81 12.27 5.87
C LEU A 53 -3.80 12.74 6.93
N LYS A 54 -4.23 11.82 7.78
CA LYS A 54 -5.17 12.11 8.84
C LYS A 54 -4.61 13.13 9.82
N LYS A 55 -3.33 12.96 10.17
CA LYS A 55 -2.65 13.87 11.10
C LYS A 55 -2.57 15.29 10.56
N HIS A 56 -2.38 15.44 9.25
CA HIS A 56 -2.26 16.75 8.61
C HIS A 56 -3.59 17.28 8.08
N GLY A 57 -4.68 16.60 8.35
CA GLY A 57 -6.00 17.03 7.89
C GLY A 57 -6.19 16.96 6.40
N GLU A 58 -5.41 16.14 5.70
CA GLU A 58 -5.51 15.97 4.26
C GLU A 58 -6.54 14.91 3.91
N PRO A 59 -7.20 15.03 2.73
CA PRO A 59 -8.20 14.06 2.32
C PRO A 59 -7.61 12.65 2.18
N ILE A 60 -8.32 11.66 2.68
CA ILE A 60 -7.96 10.26 2.51
C ILE A 60 -8.65 9.74 1.26
N PRO A 61 -7.90 9.20 0.28
CA PRO A 61 -8.52 8.63 -0.91
C PRO A 61 -9.51 7.54 -0.54
N PRO A 62 -10.64 7.44 -1.23
CA PRO A 62 -11.63 6.41 -0.93
C PRO A 62 -11.08 5.03 -1.20
N SER A 63 -11.47 4.06 -0.40
CA SER A 63 -11.13 2.68 -0.68
C SER A 63 -11.89 2.23 -1.91
N ILE A 64 -11.37 1.21 -2.60
CA ILE A 64 -12.01 0.67 -3.78
C ILE A 64 -12.52 -0.74 -3.50
N ASP A 65 -13.47 -1.17 -4.29
CA ASP A 65 -14.17 -2.43 -4.07
C ASP A 65 -13.85 -3.40 -5.18
N GLU A 66 -12.56 -3.71 -5.32
CA GLU A 66 -12.06 -4.58 -6.35
C GLU A 66 -11.02 -5.54 -5.79
N ASP A 67 -10.33 -6.23 -6.68
CA ASP A 67 -9.28 -7.18 -6.35
C ASP A 67 -8.04 -6.46 -5.84
N ILE A 68 -7.87 -6.43 -4.55
CA ILE A 68 -6.92 -5.53 -3.92
C ILE A 68 -6.47 -6.05 -2.58
N VAL A 69 -5.47 -5.38 -2.02
CA VAL A 69 -5.03 -5.63 -0.66
C VAL A 69 -5.94 -4.90 0.30
N GLU A 70 -6.41 -5.61 1.29
CA GLU A 70 -7.23 -5.06 2.35
C GLU A 70 -6.35 -4.51 3.46
N ILE A 71 -6.57 -3.25 3.82
CA ILE A 71 -5.78 -2.57 4.82
C ILE A 71 -6.64 -2.30 6.05
N HIS A 72 -6.10 -2.64 7.21
CA HIS A 72 -6.73 -2.34 8.49
C HIS A 72 -6.07 -1.09 9.06
N ALA A 73 -6.84 -0.05 9.11
CA ALA A 73 -6.33 1.25 9.57
C ALA A 73 -7.08 1.75 10.80
#